data_52c6ee69e2f6f3489e3b5c51b5c626bb
#
_entry.id   52c6ee69e2f6f3489e3b5c51b5c626bb
#
_cell.length_a   1.000
_cell.length_b   1.000
_cell.length_c   1.000
_cell.angle_alpha   90.00
_cell.angle_beta   90.00
_cell.angle_gamma   90.00
#
_symmetry.space_group_name_H-M   'P 1'
#
loop_
_entity.id
_entity.type
_entity.pdbx_description
1 polymer ?
#
loop_
_entity_poly.entity_id
_entity_poly.type
_entity_poly.pdbx_seq_one_letter_code
_entity_poly.pdbx_strand_id
1 'polypeptide(L)'
;MCIRDRLVLIGGHASFNPEPLADFIDGAILGDGEEALVTISKVIHDWKDEGCPGGRDEILARLAADAGVYVPSFYDVEYLPDGPIRRVTPNRPEAPFMVSKHTVMDLDEWPYPKHPIVSTAETVHERYSAEIFRGCSRGCRFCQAGMITRPVRERSIDTCLLYTSDAADEGLGV
;
A
#
# COMPACT_ATOMS: atom_id res chain seq x y z
N MET A 1 -15.24 -12.31 20.45
CA MET A 1 -14.06 -11.96 19.65
C MET A 1 -13.97 -10.43 19.65
N CYS A 2 -13.01 -9.88 20.36
CA CYS A 2 -12.92 -8.44 20.58
C CYS A 2 -12.33 -7.76 19.35
N ILE A 3 -12.91 -6.65 18.89
CA ILE A 3 -12.37 -5.85 17.75
C ILE A 3 -10.94 -5.35 18.07
N ARG A 4 -10.60 -5.24 19.35
CA ARG A 4 -9.27 -4.82 19.83
C ARG A 4 -8.13 -5.77 19.48
N ASP A 5 -8.41 -7.00 19.08
CA ASP A 5 -7.40 -8.02 18.75
C ASP A 5 -7.00 -7.99 17.27
N ARG A 6 -7.60 -7.09 16.47
CA ARG A 6 -7.33 -6.95 15.04
C ARG A 6 -6.51 -5.71 14.77
N LEU A 7 -5.55 -5.84 13.86
CA LEU A 7 -4.84 -4.70 13.28
C LEU A 7 -5.65 -4.14 12.11
N VAL A 8 -5.75 -2.83 12.05
CA VAL A 8 -6.37 -2.09 10.96
C VAL A 8 -5.24 -1.39 10.19
N LEU A 9 -4.91 -1.93 9.03
CA LEU A 9 -3.89 -1.37 8.15
C LEU A 9 -4.56 -0.79 6.90
N ILE A 10 -4.10 0.36 6.47
CA ILE A 10 -4.54 0.99 5.22
C ILE A 10 -3.38 1.06 4.22
N GLY A 11 -3.72 1.08 2.94
CA GLY A 11 -2.78 1.26 1.83
C GLY A 11 -3.41 2.00 0.66
N GLY A 12 -2.67 2.14 -0.42
CA GLY A 12 -3.10 2.85 -1.61
C GLY A 12 -2.77 4.35 -1.59
N HIS A 13 -3.20 5.09 -2.61
CA HIS A 13 -2.79 6.48 -2.78
C HIS A 13 -3.19 7.41 -1.62
N ALA A 14 -4.34 7.16 -0.98
CA ALA A 14 -4.82 7.98 0.13
C ALA A 14 -3.98 7.79 1.41
N SER A 15 -3.25 6.68 1.55
CA SER A 15 -2.42 6.41 2.73
C SER A 15 -1.23 7.37 2.88
N PHE A 16 -0.89 8.14 1.84
CA PHE A 16 0.13 9.18 1.94
C PHE A 16 -0.31 10.41 2.75
N ASN A 17 -1.58 10.50 3.11
CA ASN A 17 -2.09 11.46 4.08
C ASN A 17 -2.90 10.72 5.15
N PRO A 18 -2.25 9.99 6.07
CA PRO A 18 -2.91 9.08 7.01
C PRO A 18 -3.55 9.81 8.21
N GLU A 19 -3.11 11.01 8.55
CA GLU A 19 -3.50 11.71 9.77
C GLU A 19 -5.01 11.89 9.96
N PRO A 20 -5.83 12.17 8.93
CA PRO A 20 -7.28 12.23 9.11
C PRO A 20 -7.91 10.91 9.58
N LEU A 21 -7.20 9.79 9.44
CA LEU A 21 -7.64 8.46 9.84
C LEU A 21 -6.85 7.89 11.02
N ALA A 22 -5.94 8.68 11.62
CA ALA A 22 -5.00 8.21 12.64
C ALA A 22 -5.68 7.53 13.84
N ASP A 23 -6.83 8.02 14.28
CA ASP A 23 -7.58 7.46 15.39
C ASP A 23 -8.27 6.12 15.08
N PHE A 24 -8.38 5.76 13.80
CA PHE A 24 -9.12 4.58 13.33
C PHE A 24 -8.21 3.47 12.79
N ILE A 25 -6.93 3.74 12.60
CA ILE A 25 -5.97 2.82 12.00
C ILE A 25 -4.79 2.55 12.91
N ASP A 26 -4.17 1.40 12.73
CA ASP A 26 -2.95 1.02 13.40
C ASP A 26 -1.71 1.33 12.59
N GLY A 27 -1.83 1.27 11.28
CA GLY A 27 -0.73 1.58 10.39
C GLY A 27 -1.18 1.91 8.98
N ALA A 28 -0.36 2.72 8.29
CA ALA A 28 -0.50 3.05 6.90
C ALA A 28 0.72 2.56 6.11
N ILE A 29 0.45 1.80 5.04
CA ILE A 29 1.45 1.31 4.12
C ILE A 29 1.60 2.34 3.00
N LEU A 30 2.81 2.88 2.87
CA LEU A 30 3.11 3.91 1.87
C LEU A 30 3.75 3.26 0.64
N GLY A 31 3.18 3.50 -0.54
CA GLY A 31 3.72 3.03 -1.81
C GLY A 31 3.08 1.75 -2.33
N ASP A 32 3.89 0.94 -3.00
CA ASP A 32 3.49 -0.29 -3.66
C ASP A 32 3.24 -1.40 -2.63
N GLY A 33 2.20 -2.18 -2.82
CA GLY A 33 1.74 -3.15 -1.84
C GLY A 33 2.36 -4.54 -1.96
N GLU A 34 2.94 -4.89 -3.10
CA GLU A 34 3.37 -6.25 -3.42
C GLU A 34 4.36 -6.80 -2.39
N GLU A 35 5.53 -6.17 -2.25
CA GLU A 35 6.53 -6.58 -1.27
C GLU A 35 6.10 -6.25 0.17
N ALA A 36 5.46 -5.10 0.36
CA ALA A 36 5.04 -4.64 1.67
C ALA A 36 4.07 -5.62 2.34
N LEU A 37 3.07 -6.13 1.61
CA LEU A 37 2.11 -7.10 2.14
C LEU A 37 2.75 -8.43 2.51
N VAL A 38 3.72 -8.89 1.72
CA VAL A 38 4.48 -10.12 2.02
C VAL A 38 5.29 -9.93 3.30
N THR A 39 6.02 -8.82 3.42
CA THR A 39 6.83 -8.49 4.60
C THR A 39 5.97 -8.37 5.86
N ILE A 40 4.88 -7.61 5.79
CA ILE A 40 3.94 -7.41 6.90
C ILE A 40 3.32 -8.74 7.33
N SER A 41 2.89 -9.56 6.36
CA SER A 41 2.31 -10.88 6.64
C SER A 41 3.29 -11.79 7.35
N LYS A 42 4.56 -11.75 6.93
CA LYS A 42 5.63 -12.51 7.59
C LYS A 42 5.88 -12.02 9.00
N VAL A 43 6.01 -10.73 9.23
CA VAL A 43 6.21 -10.14 10.57
C VAL A 43 5.08 -10.53 11.52
N ILE A 44 3.83 -10.48 11.06
CA ILE A 44 2.66 -10.86 11.86
C ILE A 44 2.66 -12.38 12.12
N HIS A 45 3.05 -13.19 11.15
CA HIS A 45 3.12 -14.65 11.30
C HIS A 45 4.19 -15.04 12.33
N ASP A 46 5.40 -14.53 12.17
CA ASP A 46 6.52 -14.80 13.07
C ASP A 46 6.18 -14.40 14.51
N TRP A 47 5.57 -13.21 14.71
CA TRP A 47 5.11 -12.76 16.01
C TRP A 47 4.06 -13.70 16.63
N LYS A 48 3.14 -14.24 15.83
CA LYS A 48 2.14 -15.21 16.31
C LYS A 48 2.75 -16.54 16.69
N ASP A 49 3.72 -17.02 15.91
CA ASP A 49 4.43 -18.28 16.17
C ASP A 49 5.28 -18.20 17.44
N GLU A 50 5.79 -17.01 17.77
CA GLU A 50 6.47 -16.72 19.04
C GLU A 50 5.50 -16.67 20.27
N GLY A 51 4.20 -16.80 20.06
CA GLY A 51 3.19 -16.73 21.11
C GLY A 51 2.74 -15.31 21.45
N CYS A 52 2.83 -14.38 20.52
CA CYS A 52 2.39 -12.99 20.63
C CYS A 52 3.10 -12.22 21.77
N PRO A 53 4.44 -12.23 21.87
CA PRO A 53 5.16 -11.53 22.92
C PRO A 53 4.84 -10.02 22.89
N GLY A 54 4.81 -9.38 24.06
CA GLY A 54 4.59 -7.94 24.18
C GLY A 54 3.21 -7.42 23.71
N GLY A 55 2.35 -8.30 23.18
CA GLY A 55 1.02 -7.96 22.72
C GLY A 55 0.99 -6.98 21.55
N ARG A 56 -0.04 -6.13 21.53
CA ARG A 56 -0.27 -5.17 20.42
C ARG A 56 0.85 -4.15 20.26
N ASP A 57 1.45 -3.72 21.34
CA ASP A 57 2.50 -2.70 21.33
C ASP A 57 3.75 -3.20 20.60
N GLU A 58 4.14 -4.44 20.87
CA GLU A 58 5.29 -5.09 20.24
C GLU A 58 5.06 -5.32 18.73
N ILE A 59 3.90 -5.81 18.32
CA ILE A 59 3.66 -6.01 16.90
C ILE A 59 3.64 -4.68 16.14
N LEU A 60 3.11 -3.60 16.72
CA LEU A 60 3.18 -2.28 16.12
C LEU A 60 4.62 -1.77 16.02
N ALA A 61 5.46 -2.02 17.02
CA ALA A 61 6.88 -1.68 16.99
C ALA A 61 7.61 -2.43 15.87
N ARG A 62 7.34 -3.73 15.69
CA ARG A 62 7.91 -4.53 14.59
C ARG A 62 7.45 -4.00 13.22
N LEU A 63 6.19 -3.62 13.08
CA LEU A 63 5.67 -3.03 11.85
C LEU A 63 6.25 -1.65 11.55
N ALA A 64 6.48 -0.83 12.59
CA ALA A 64 7.11 0.48 12.44
C ALA A 64 8.58 0.39 12.03
N ALA A 65 9.26 -0.70 12.35
CA ALA A 65 10.63 -0.97 11.91
C ALA A 65 10.72 -1.26 10.41
N ASP A 66 9.63 -1.69 9.77
CA ASP A 66 9.55 -1.80 8.32
C ASP A 66 9.49 -0.40 7.70
N ALA A 67 10.37 -0.14 6.75
CA ALA A 67 10.58 1.20 6.19
C ALA A 67 9.35 1.82 5.53
N GLY A 68 8.34 1.03 5.20
CA GLY A 68 7.13 1.51 4.52
C GLY A 68 5.89 1.63 5.39
N VAL A 69 5.96 1.29 6.68
CA VAL A 69 4.79 1.31 7.56
C VAL A 69 4.84 2.53 8.47
N TYR A 70 3.85 3.39 8.35
CA TYR A 70 3.60 4.49 9.27
C TYR A 70 2.62 4.04 10.34
N VAL A 71 3.02 4.10 11.62
CA VAL A 71 2.19 3.76 12.78
C VAL A 71 1.81 5.06 13.49
N PRO A 72 0.57 5.60 13.34
CA PRO A 72 0.22 6.92 13.83
C PRO A 72 0.48 7.13 15.32
N SER A 73 0.21 6.13 16.15
CA SER A 73 0.40 6.20 17.60
C SER A 73 1.87 6.39 18.04
N PHE A 74 2.84 6.25 17.12
CA PHE A 74 4.27 6.42 17.39
C PHE A 74 4.78 7.81 17.00
N TYR A 75 3.85 8.74 16.68
CA TYR A 75 4.17 10.11 16.32
C TYR A 75 3.32 11.10 17.10
N ASP A 76 3.95 12.17 17.53
CA ASP A 76 3.27 13.34 18.08
C ASP A 76 3.05 14.36 16.97
N VAL A 77 1.81 14.75 16.78
CA VAL A 77 1.39 15.69 15.73
C VAL A 77 1.05 17.04 16.36
N GLU A 78 1.79 18.06 15.99
CA GLU A 78 1.52 19.44 16.39
C GLU A 78 0.73 20.14 15.29
N TYR A 79 -0.34 20.84 15.68
CA TYR A 79 -1.15 21.65 14.76
C TYR A 79 -0.92 23.13 14.95
N LEU A 80 -1.08 23.89 13.87
CA LEU A 80 -1.16 25.35 13.93
C LEU A 80 -2.55 25.76 14.48
N PRO A 81 -2.70 26.98 15.01
CA PRO A 81 -3.99 27.46 15.55
C PRO A 81 -5.14 27.47 14.54
N ASP A 82 -4.82 27.54 13.25
CA ASP A 82 -5.75 27.53 12.11
C ASP A 82 -5.95 26.14 11.49
N GLY A 83 -5.44 25.07 12.13
CA GLY A 83 -5.73 23.69 11.84
C GLY A 83 -4.71 22.87 11.04
N PRO A 84 -3.86 23.45 10.17
CA PRO A 84 -2.84 22.66 9.45
C PRO A 84 -1.81 22.03 10.38
N ILE A 85 -1.28 20.87 9.96
CA ILE A 85 -0.18 20.21 10.66
C ILE A 85 1.07 21.09 10.58
N ARG A 86 1.63 21.39 11.74
CA ARG A 86 2.90 22.12 11.90
C ARG A 86 4.10 21.17 11.82
N ARG A 87 3.98 20.03 12.53
CA ARG A 87 5.09 19.09 12.71
C ARG A 87 4.56 17.71 13.08
N VAL A 88 5.25 16.69 12.59
CA VAL A 88 5.10 15.30 13.01
C VAL A 88 6.46 14.85 13.56
N THR A 89 6.48 14.32 14.79
CA THR A 89 7.72 13.93 15.46
C THR A 89 7.58 12.53 16.02
N PRO A 90 8.51 11.60 15.73
CA PRO A 90 8.47 10.28 16.34
C PRO A 90 8.62 10.40 17.87
N ASN A 91 7.79 9.66 18.60
CA ASN A 91 7.82 9.60 20.05
C ASN A 91 8.39 8.27 20.57
N ARG A 92 8.84 7.40 19.68
CA ARG A 92 9.48 6.11 19.98
C ARG A 92 10.71 5.88 19.10
N PRO A 93 11.72 5.15 19.61
CA PRO A 93 12.94 4.87 18.86
C PRO A 93 12.72 3.97 17.64
N GLU A 94 11.67 3.14 17.64
CA GLU A 94 11.31 2.26 16.52
C GLU A 94 10.70 3.03 15.35
N ALA A 95 10.15 4.22 15.61
CA ALA A 95 9.53 5.03 14.57
C ALA A 95 10.59 5.86 13.83
N PRO A 96 10.75 5.70 12.51
CA PRO A 96 11.70 6.49 11.75
C PRO A 96 11.24 7.95 11.64
N PHE A 97 12.20 8.89 11.64
CA PHE A 97 11.92 10.32 11.41
C PHE A 97 11.25 10.55 10.04
N MET A 98 11.60 9.75 9.05
CA MET A 98 11.05 9.77 7.70
C MET A 98 10.68 8.36 7.28
N VAL A 99 9.40 8.12 7.02
CA VAL A 99 8.91 6.86 6.50
C VAL A 99 9.14 6.84 4.99
N SER A 100 9.93 5.86 4.53
CA SER A 100 10.16 5.65 3.11
C SER A 100 9.04 4.81 2.50
N LYS A 101 8.60 5.18 1.31
CA LYS A 101 7.60 4.39 0.60
C LYS A 101 8.20 3.13 -0.03
N HIS A 102 7.43 2.06 -0.09
CA HIS A 102 7.76 0.90 -0.91
C HIS A 102 7.65 1.23 -2.40
N THR A 103 8.60 0.73 -3.17
CA THR A 103 8.63 0.95 -4.61
C THR A 103 9.12 -0.32 -5.31
N VAL A 104 8.22 -1.01 -5.97
CA VAL A 104 8.57 -2.14 -6.84
C VAL A 104 9.25 -1.59 -8.08
N MET A 105 10.51 -1.87 -8.26
CA MET A 105 11.29 -1.35 -9.40
C MET A 105 11.08 -2.16 -10.68
N ASP A 106 10.97 -3.47 -10.57
CA ASP A 106 10.65 -4.36 -11.68
C ASP A 106 9.21 -4.88 -11.54
N LEU A 107 8.32 -4.39 -12.40
CA LEU A 107 6.92 -4.79 -12.37
C LEU A 107 6.70 -6.21 -12.94
N ASP A 108 7.63 -6.73 -13.75
CA ASP A 108 7.50 -8.05 -14.36
C ASP A 108 7.81 -9.19 -13.39
N GLU A 109 8.56 -8.91 -12.31
CA GLU A 109 8.82 -9.89 -11.24
C GLU A 109 7.56 -10.25 -10.44
N TRP A 110 6.54 -9.41 -10.49
CA TRP A 110 5.33 -9.60 -9.70
C TRP A 110 4.19 -10.20 -10.51
N PRO A 111 3.58 -11.29 -10.00
CA PRO A 111 2.47 -11.93 -10.69
C PRO A 111 1.26 -11.00 -10.75
N TYR A 112 0.51 -11.11 -11.81
CA TYR A 112 -0.78 -10.46 -12.00
C TYR A 112 -1.87 -11.51 -12.23
N PRO A 113 -3.14 -11.18 -11.96
CA PRO A 113 -4.25 -12.10 -12.20
C PRO A 113 -4.40 -12.35 -13.70
N LYS A 114 -4.16 -13.59 -14.16
CA LYS A 114 -4.42 -14.00 -15.56
C LYS A 114 -5.90 -14.16 -15.83
N HIS A 115 -6.68 -14.54 -14.81
CA HIS A 115 -8.11 -14.73 -14.86
C HIS A 115 -8.79 -13.81 -13.84
N PRO A 116 -9.07 -12.54 -14.20
CA PRO A 116 -9.75 -11.63 -13.29
C PRO A 116 -11.18 -12.11 -13.02
N ILE A 117 -11.62 -11.92 -11.77
CA ILE A 117 -13.01 -12.17 -11.42
C ILE A 117 -13.87 -11.10 -12.09
N VAL A 118 -14.78 -11.54 -12.93
CA VAL A 118 -15.73 -10.67 -13.63
C VAL A 118 -16.98 -10.50 -12.77
N SER A 119 -17.50 -9.27 -12.71
CA SER A 119 -18.76 -8.98 -12.02
C SER A 119 -19.93 -9.64 -12.74
N THR A 120 -20.87 -10.21 -11.99
CA THR A 120 -22.15 -10.71 -12.52
C THR A 120 -23.21 -9.62 -12.68
N ALA A 121 -22.96 -8.44 -12.13
CA ALA A 121 -23.80 -7.26 -12.28
C ALA A 121 -23.20 -6.33 -13.35
N GLU A 122 -24.05 -5.59 -14.06
CA GLU A 122 -23.59 -4.56 -14.99
C GLU A 122 -22.71 -3.54 -14.28
N THR A 123 -21.50 -3.34 -14.78
CA THR A 123 -20.54 -2.36 -14.28
C THR A 123 -20.16 -1.38 -15.37
N VAL A 124 -19.72 -0.19 -14.97
CA VAL A 124 -19.29 0.87 -15.93
C VAL A 124 -18.09 0.42 -16.76
N HIS A 125 -17.25 -0.50 -16.21
CA HIS A 125 -16.05 -1.05 -16.84
C HIS A 125 -16.06 -2.58 -16.73
N GLU A 126 -16.56 -3.23 -17.76
CA GLU A 126 -16.62 -4.70 -17.86
C GLU A 126 -15.42 -5.31 -18.60
N ARG A 127 -14.42 -4.49 -18.92
CA ARG A 127 -13.27 -4.91 -19.71
C ARG A 127 -12.07 -5.18 -18.83
N TYR A 128 -11.23 -6.08 -19.27
CA TYR A 128 -9.93 -6.35 -18.71
C TYR A 128 -9.05 -5.09 -18.74
N SER A 129 -8.41 -4.77 -17.61
CA SER A 129 -7.45 -3.67 -17.48
C SER A 129 -6.06 -4.21 -17.28
N ALA A 130 -5.18 -4.01 -18.25
CA ALA A 130 -3.77 -4.36 -18.12
C ALA A 130 -2.96 -3.15 -17.63
N GLU A 131 -2.16 -3.36 -16.58
CA GLU A 131 -1.19 -2.36 -16.14
C GLU A 131 0.04 -2.43 -17.05
N ILE A 132 0.24 -1.42 -17.89
CA ILE A 132 1.39 -1.33 -18.78
C ILE A 132 2.54 -0.53 -18.19
N PHE A 133 2.23 0.41 -17.30
CA PHE A 133 3.22 1.18 -16.55
C PHE A 133 2.65 1.72 -15.24
N ARG A 134 3.52 2.05 -14.33
CA ARG A 134 3.20 2.69 -13.05
C ARG A 134 4.07 3.92 -12.85
N GLY A 135 3.48 5.00 -12.34
CA GLY A 135 4.15 6.27 -12.10
C GLY A 135 3.90 7.31 -13.19
N CYS A 136 4.33 8.54 -12.93
CA CYS A 136 4.17 9.65 -13.86
C CYS A 136 5.29 10.69 -13.66
N SER A 137 5.86 11.18 -14.78
CA SER A 137 6.92 12.21 -14.76
C SER A 137 6.38 13.63 -15.01
N ARG A 138 5.07 13.80 -15.30
CA ARG A 138 4.51 15.09 -15.78
C ARG A 138 4.58 16.22 -14.75
N GLY A 139 4.37 15.96 -13.45
CA GLY A 139 4.47 16.99 -12.41
C GLY A 139 3.33 18.01 -12.44
N CYS A 140 2.12 17.63 -12.85
CA CYS A 140 0.95 18.49 -12.84
C CYS A 140 0.68 18.98 -11.41
N ARG A 141 0.46 20.29 -11.22
CA ARG A 141 0.32 20.91 -9.89
C ARG A 141 -0.87 20.42 -9.07
N PHE A 142 -1.93 19.97 -9.74
CA PHE A 142 -3.13 19.43 -9.11
C PHE A 142 -3.05 17.93 -8.79
N CYS A 143 -2.04 17.22 -9.31
CA CYS A 143 -2.01 15.77 -9.30
C CYS A 143 -1.03 15.22 -8.26
N GLN A 144 -1.54 14.75 -7.14
CA GLN A 144 -0.74 14.08 -6.12
C GLN A 144 -0.20 12.73 -6.61
N ALA A 145 -1.00 11.95 -7.35
CA ALA A 145 -0.60 10.64 -7.86
C ALA A 145 0.70 10.72 -8.67
N GLY A 146 0.86 11.73 -9.51
CA GLY A 146 2.09 11.96 -10.28
C GLY A 146 3.34 12.20 -9.46
N MET A 147 3.21 12.47 -8.15
CA MET A 147 4.34 12.66 -7.23
C MET A 147 4.60 11.39 -6.42
N ILE A 148 3.55 10.79 -5.86
CA ILE A 148 3.67 9.65 -4.95
C ILE A 148 4.02 8.33 -5.65
N THR A 149 3.67 8.18 -6.94
CA THR A 149 3.93 6.95 -7.70
C THR A 149 5.25 6.95 -8.47
N ARG A 150 6.09 7.99 -8.34
CA ARG A 150 7.43 8.01 -8.95
C ARG A 150 8.34 6.95 -8.34
N PRO A 151 9.32 6.44 -9.13
CA PRO A 151 9.62 6.70 -10.55
C PRO A 151 8.62 6.06 -11.52
N VAL A 152 8.69 6.44 -12.80
CA VAL A 152 7.98 5.72 -13.86
C VAL A 152 8.64 4.37 -14.07
N ARG A 153 7.85 3.31 -14.10
CA ARG A 153 8.28 1.91 -14.31
C ARG A 153 7.33 1.29 -15.31
N GLU A 154 7.87 0.63 -16.31
CA GLU A 154 7.11 0.04 -17.41
C GLU A 154 7.22 -1.49 -17.34
N ARG A 155 6.16 -2.19 -17.69
CA ARG A 155 6.21 -3.63 -17.94
C ARG A 155 6.80 -3.90 -19.31
N SER A 156 7.43 -5.04 -19.47
CA SER A 156 7.90 -5.49 -20.78
C SER A 156 6.74 -5.67 -21.76
N ILE A 157 7.06 -5.48 -23.05
CA ILE A 157 6.08 -5.69 -24.11
C ILE A 157 5.56 -7.13 -24.11
N ASP A 158 6.45 -8.10 -23.87
CA ASP A 158 6.10 -9.52 -23.82
C ASP A 158 5.09 -9.81 -22.71
N THR A 159 5.32 -9.26 -21.51
CA THR A 159 4.36 -9.37 -20.40
C THR A 159 3.02 -8.72 -20.77
N CYS A 160 3.04 -7.53 -21.38
CA CYS A 160 1.81 -6.84 -21.79
C CYS A 160 1.03 -7.61 -22.88
N LEU A 161 1.72 -8.26 -23.82
CA LEU A 161 1.09 -9.04 -24.86
C LEU A 161 0.46 -10.34 -24.36
N LEU A 162 1.03 -10.96 -23.32
CA LEU A 162 0.42 -12.11 -22.65
C LEU A 162 -0.96 -11.78 -22.08
N TYR A 163 -1.20 -10.55 -21.64
CA TYR A 163 -2.52 -10.10 -21.19
C TYR A 163 -3.55 -10.04 -22.31
N THR A 164 -3.13 -9.74 -23.54
CA THR A 164 -4.05 -9.56 -24.66
C THR A 164 -4.30 -10.84 -25.43
N SER A 165 -3.34 -11.76 -25.51
CA SER A 165 -3.50 -13.03 -26.22
C SER A 165 -4.44 -13.99 -25.50
N ASP A 166 -4.31 -14.15 -24.19
CA ASP A 166 -5.22 -15.01 -23.39
C ASP A 166 -6.67 -14.50 -23.44
N ALA A 167 -6.87 -13.18 -23.41
CA ALA A 167 -8.20 -12.59 -23.50
C ALA A 167 -8.84 -12.72 -24.89
N ALA A 168 -8.05 -12.90 -25.94
CA ALA A 168 -8.52 -13.08 -27.31
C ALA A 168 -8.80 -14.56 -27.64
N ASP A 169 -8.04 -15.49 -27.04
CA ASP A 169 -8.16 -16.93 -27.30
C ASP A 169 -9.26 -17.60 -26.46
N GLU A 170 -9.57 -17.07 -25.28
CA GLU A 170 -10.73 -17.53 -24.49
C GLU A 170 -12.03 -16.93 -25.04
N GLY A 171 -12.26 -17.09 -26.34
CA GLY A 171 -13.46 -16.68 -27.04
C GLY A 171 -14.62 -16.35 -26.12
N LEU A 172 -14.74 -15.10 -25.73
CA LEU A 172 -16.02 -14.53 -25.33
C LEU A 172 -16.89 -14.61 -26.59
N GLY A 173 -17.40 -15.84 -26.81
CA GLY A 173 -18.43 -16.08 -27.81
C GLY A 173 -19.63 -15.23 -27.43
N VAL A 174 -19.85 -14.20 -28.24
CA VAL A 174 -21.13 -13.50 -28.34
C VAL A 174 -22.07 -14.41 -29.07
#